data_5a6737c295aa1069db68665e5ae9d0df
#
_entry.id   5a6737c295aa1069db68665e5ae9d0df
#
_cell.length_a   1.000
_cell.length_b   1.000
_cell.length_c   1.000
_cell.angle_alpha   90.00
_cell.angle_beta   90.00
_cell.angle_gamma   90.00
#
_symmetry.space_group_name_H-M   'P 1'
#
loop_
_entity.id
_entity.type
_entity.pdbx_description
1 polymer ?
#
loop_
_entity_poly.entity_id
_entity_poly.type
_entity_poly.pdbx_seq_one_letter_code
_entity_poly.pdbx_strand_id
1 'polypeptide(L)'
;IILINSNADTNFSFTNALGLVAADDISIACKVMDTYPESAWILALHHHVMEYPMPVKAFSERIATALINGSWLVRRLRPYAGRVAVMHGHRHIDWIGRIGELTVVSAPSPVMEARDDQETAFYVHTMIVGAGGRLELGEPDRVSVTGRDDAAPSAAA
;
A
#
# COMPACT_ATOMS: atom_id res chain seq x y z
N ILE A 1 -2.16 9.29 -10.64
CA ILE A 1 -2.38 8.09 -9.79
C ILE A 1 -2.97 7.00 -10.68
N ILE A 2 -2.46 5.78 -10.55
CA ILE A 2 -2.97 4.58 -11.22
C ILE A 2 -3.53 3.68 -10.12
N LEU A 3 -4.83 3.35 -10.21
CA LEU A 3 -5.47 2.41 -9.30
C LEU A 3 -5.53 1.04 -9.97
N ILE A 4 -5.02 0.01 -9.27
CA ILE A 4 -5.01 -1.37 -9.75
C ILE A 4 -5.97 -2.19 -8.89
N ASN A 5 -6.89 -2.88 -9.56
CA ASN A 5 -7.71 -3.87 -8.89
C ASN A 5 -6.86 -5.12 -8.61
N SER A 6 -6.61 -5.37 -7.34
CA SER A 6 -5.88 -6.55 -6.88
C SER A 6 -6.81 -7.62 -6.27
N ASN A 7 -8.13 -7.39 -6.27
CA ASN A 7 -9.14 -8.36 -5.87
C ASN A 7 -9.54 -9.18 -7.10
N ALA A 8 -8.77 -10.20 -7.42
CA ALA A 8 -9.16 -11.12 -8.50
C ALA A 8 -10.28 -12.04 -8.03
N ASP A 9 -11.13 -12.44 -8.97
CA ASP A 9 -12.09 -13.53 -8.76
C ASP A 9 -11.32 -14.83 -8.50
N THR A 10 -10.96 -15.05 -7.24
CA THR A 10 -10.45 -16.34 -6.81
C THR A 10 -11.64 -17.25 -6.58
N ASN A 11 -11.84 -18.23 -7.44
CA ASN A 11 -12.95 -19.21 -7.37
C ASN A 11 -12.88 -20.14 -6.13
N PHE A 12 -12.02 -19.82 -5.16
CA PHE A 12 -11.83 -20.61 -3.94
C PHE A 12 -12.22 -19.79 -2.72
N SER A 13 -13.29 -20.20 -2.06
CA SER A 13 -13.86 -19.59 -0.87
C SER A 13 -12.87 -19.36 0.28
N PHE A 14 -11.78 -20.13 0.36
CA PHE A 14 -10.74 -20.01 1.39
C PHE A 14 -9.61 -19.03 1.04
N THR A 15 -9.60 -18.49 -0.16
CA THR A 15 -8.50 -17.64 -0.68
C THR A 15 -8.96 -16.22 -1.00
N ASN A 16 -10.13 -15.80 -0.52
CA ASN A 16 -10.66 -14.45 -0.78
C ASN A 16 -9.78 -13.31 -0.26
N ALA A 17 -8.80 -13.62 0.60
CA ALA A 17 -7.80 -12.65 1.06
C ALA A 17 -6.53 -12.63 0.20
N LEU A 18 -6.42 -13.49 -0.83
CA LEU A 18 -5.30 -13.46 -1.77
C LEU A 18 -5.57 -12.47 -2.90
N GLY A 19 -4.58 -11.65 -3.19
CA GLY A 19 -4.63 -10.73 -4.31
C GLY A 19 -4.08 -11.33 -5.60
N LEU A 20 -4.62 -10.88 -6.72
CA LEU A 20 -4.08 -11.14 -8.06
C LEU A 20 -4.30 -9.91 -8.92
N VAL A 21 -3.28 -9.45 -9.60
CA VAL A 21 -3.35 -8.34 -10.55
C VAL A 21 -3.42 -8.89 -11.97
N ALA A 22 -4.38 -8.39 -12.75
CA ALA A 22 -4.49 -8.80 -14.16
C ALA A 22 -3.30 -8.30 -14.99
N ALA A 23 -2.80 -9.15 -15.87
CA ALA A 23 -1.66 -8.80 -16.73
C ALA A 23 -1.98 -7.64 -17.68
N ASP A 24 -3.22 -7.56 -18.15
CA ASP A 24 -3.69 -6.49 -19.03
C ASP A 24 -3.72 -5.14 -18.32
N ASP A 25 -4.17 -5.09 -17.06
CA ASP A 25 -4.18 -3.85 -16.27
C ASP A 25 -2.76 -3.28 -16.11
N ILE A 26 -1.78 -4.13 -15.82
CA ILE A 26 -0.39 -3.70 -15.71
C ILE A 26 0.19 -3.31 -17.07
N SER A 27 -0.20 -3.99 -18.14
CA SER A 27 0.22 -3.62 -19.50
C SER A 27 -0.32 -2.24 -19.90
N ILE A 28 -1.56 -1.94 -19.53
CA ILE A 28 -2.18 -0.61 -19.72
C ILE A 28 -1.45 0.42 -18.86
N ALA A 29 -1.20 0.14 -17.58
CA ALA A 29 -0.47 1.03 -16.67
C ALA A 29 0.92 1.37 -17.23
N CYS A 30 1.67 0.37 -17.71
CA CYS A 30 2.97 0.58 -18.34
C CYS A 30 2.87 1.49 -19.58
N LYS A 31 1.89 1.25 -20.48
CA LYS A 31 1.67 2.11 -21.65
C LYS A 31 1.36 3.56 -21.27
N VAL A 32 0.56 3.77 -20.21
CA VAL A 32 0.29 5.12 -19.69
C VAL A 32 1.58 5.77 -19.20
N MET A 33 2.39 5.05 -18.43
CA MET A 33 3.67 5.57 -17.94
C MET A 33 4.67 5.86 -19.07
N ASP A 34 4.68 5.07 -20.15
CA ASP A 34 5.50 5.32 -21.34
C ASP A 34 5.01 6.55 -22.13
N THR A 35 3.71 6.80 -22.17
CA THR A 35 3.13 7.96 -22.83
C THR A 35 3.50 9.27 -22.13
N TYR A 36 3.72 9.22 -20.81
CA TYR A 36 4.05 10.40 -20.01
C TYR A 36 5.41 10.20 -19.28
N PRO A 37 6.54 10.23 -20.00
CA PRO A 37 7.85 9.88 -19.43
C PRO A 37 8.34 10.87 -18.37
N GLU A 38 7.87 12.12 -18.39
CA GLU A 38 8.25 13.17 -17.44
C GLU A 38 7.36 13.19 -16.17
N SER A 39 6.41 12.26 -16.07
CA SER A 39 5.49 12.20 -14.93
C SER A 39 5.97 11.23 -13.86
N ALA A 40 5.76 11.62 -12.60
CA ALA A 40 5.82 10.72 -11.46
C ALA A 40 4.47 10.04 -11.22
N TRP A 41 4.50 8.83 -10.68
CA TRP A 41 3.31 8.00 -10.53
C TRP A 41 3.17 7.42 -9.14
N ILE A 42 1.94 7.38 -8.65
CA ILE A 42 1.52 6.54 -7.53
C ILE A 42 0.73 5.38 -8.12
N LEU A 43 1.19 4.16 -7.92
CA LEU A 43 0.44 2.96 -8.24
C LEU A 43 -0.15 2.42 -6.95
N ALA A 44 -1.46 2.51 -6.81
CA ALA A 44 -2.16 2.11 -5.59
C ALA A 44 -2.97 0.83 -5.81
N LEU A 45 -2.87 -0.10 -4.88
CA LEU A 45 -3.59 -1.37 -4.86
C LEU A 45 -3.89 -1.78 -3.41
N HIS A 46 -4.76 -2.78 -3.22
CA HIS A 46 -5.13 -3.22 -1.88
C HIS A 46 -4.08 -4.16 -1.25
N HIS A 47 -3.69 -5.23 -1.94
CA HIS A 47 -2.82 -6.27 -1.40
C HIS A 47 -1.35 -5.90 -1.41
N HIS A 48 -0.60 -6.38 -0.42
CA HIS A 48 0.84 -6.15 -0.36
C HIS A 48 1.59 -6.90 -1.47
N VAL A 49 2.56 -6.23 -2.07
CA VAL A 49 3.25 -6.72 -3.28
C VAL A 49 4.40 -7.68 -2.96
N MET A 50 4.85 -7.72 -1.71
CA MET A 50 5.92 -8.58 -1.23
C MET A 50 5.78 -8.87 0.26
N GLU A 51 6.45 -9.90 0.74
CA GLU A 51 6.57 -10.16 2.17
C GLU A 51 7.36 -9.04 2.87
N TYR A 52 6.89 -8.66 4.05
CA TYR A 52 7.61 -7.68 4.88
C TYR A 52 8.84 -8.31 5.53
N PRO A 53 9.92 -7.53 5.73
CA PRO A 53 11.14 -8.01 6.41
C PRO A 53 10.94 -8.09 7.93
N MET A 54 9.78 -8.54 8.40
CA MET A 54 9.43 -8.65 9.81
C MET A 54 9.00 -10.07 10.15
N PRO A 55 9.26 -10.54 11.39
CA PRO A 55 8.78 -11.84 11.84
C PRO A 55 7.26 -11.94 11.76
N VAL A 56 6.75 -12.99 11.16
CA VAL A 56 5.31 -13.28 11.07
C VAL A 56 4.92 -14.17 12.23
N LYS A 57 3.88 -13.83 12.96
CA LYS A 57 3.42 -14.56 14.14
C LYS A 57 2.75 -15.90 13.80
N ALA A 58 2.10 -16.01 12.64
CA ALA A 58 1.41 -17.21 12.22
C ALA A 58 1.62 -17.49 10.71
N PHE A 59 1.74 -18.77 10.35
CA PHE A 59 1.92 -19.20 8.96
C PHE A 59 0.73 -18.83 8.05
N SER A 60 -0.48 -18.84 8.60
CA SER A 60 -1.70 -18.43 7.91
C SER A 60 -1.69 -16.95 7.49
N GLU A 61 -1.06 -16.07 8.25
CA GLU A 61 -0.91 -14.66 7.91
C GLU A 61 -0.02 -14.44 6.68
N ARG A 62 0.92 -15.36 6.42
CA ARG A 62 1.80 -15.29 5.25
C ARG A 62 1.08 -15.64 3.95
N ILE A 63 0.28 -16.70 4.00
CA ILE A 63 -0.27 -17.31 2.78
C ILE A 63 -1.56 -16.60 2.32
N ALA A 64 -2.36 -16.14 3.26
CA ALA A 64 -3.73 -15.70 2.96
C ALA A 64 -3.83 -14.23 2.50
N THR A 65 -2.77 -13.45 2.53
CA THR A 65 -2.85 -11.98 2.34
C THR A 65 -1.94 -11.43 1.24
N ALA A 66 -1.11 -12.27 0.64
CA ALA A 66 -0.14 -11.85 -0.36
C ALA A 66 -0.74 -11.67 -1.74
N LEU A 67 -0.17 -10.77 -2.52
CA LEU A 67 -0.40 -10.71 -3.95
C LEU A 67 0.32 -11.90 -4.63
N ILE A 68 -0.43 -12.84 -5.19
CA ILE A 68 0.11 -14.09 -5.77
C ILE A 68 1.17 -13.80 -6.82
N ASN A 69 0.94 -12.80 -7.67
CA ASN A 69 1.87 -12.40 -8.72
C ASN A 69 2.67 -11.13 -8.38
N GLY A 70 2.86 -10.82 -7.09
CA GLY A 70 3.56 -9.62 -6.62
C GLY A 70 4.98 -9.49 -7.15
N SER A 71 5.77 -10.58 -7.14
CA SER A 71 7.12 -10.59 -7.71
C SER A 71 7.16 -10.30 -9.21
N TRP A 72 6.13 -10.74 -9.93
CA TRP A 72 5.98 -10.42 -11.35
C TRP A 72 5.64 -8.92 -11.52
N LEU A 73 4.71 -8.38 -10.72
CA LEU A 73 4.37 -6.96 -10.72
C LEU A 73 5.60 -6.09 -10.47
N VAL A 74 6.38 -6.40 -9.43
CA VAL A 74 7.64 -5.68 -9.13
C VAL A 74 8.60 -5.69 -10.32
N ARG A 75 8.77 -6.85 -10.98
CA ARG A 75 9.62 -6.92 -12.19
C ARG A 75 9.08 -6.07 -13.34
N ARG A 76 7.77 -5.99 -13.52
CA ARG A 76 7.13 -5.15 -14.55
C ARG A 76 7.31 -3.67 -14.27
N LEU A 77 7.32 -3.26 -12.99
CA LEU A 77 7.49 -1.87 -12.58
C LEU A 77 8.95 -1.42 -12.52
N ARG A 78 9.91 -2.33 -12.54
CA ARG A 78 11.34 -2.02 -12.43
C ARG A 78 11.85 -0.93 -13.41
N PRO A 79 11.42 -0.89 -14.69
CA PRO A 79 11.85 0.17 -15.61
C PRO A 79 11.41 1.58 -15.20
N TYR A 80 10.38 1.67 -14.34
CA TYR A 80 9.78 2.92 -13.89
C TYR A 80 10.15 3.28 -12.45
N ALA A 81 10.98 2.46 -11.78
CA ALA A 81 11.17 2.49 -10.33
C ALA A 81 11.56 3.86 -9.77
N GLY A 82 12.37 4.65 -10.50
CA GLY A 82 12.77 5.99 -10.06
C GLY A 82 11.65 7.05 -10.10
N ARG A 83 10.50 6.73 -10.70
CA ARG A 83 9.37 7.65 -10.87
C ARG A 83 8.01 7.05 -10.46
N VAL A 84 8.03 5.88 -9.81
CA VAL A 84 6.83 5.20 -9.32
C VAL A 84 7.00 4.90 -7.83
N ALA A 85 5.98 5.25 -7.04
CA ALA A 85 5.79 4.71 -5.71
C ALA A 85 4.59 3.74 -5.72
N VAL A 86 4.76 2.56 -5.16
CA VAL A 86 3.67 1.60 -4.94
C VAL A 86 3.11 1.82 -3.55
N MET A 87 1.80 2.04 -3.46
CA MET A 87 1.09 2.18 -2.18
C MET A 87 0.06 1.08 -2.02
N HIS A 88 0.03 0.47 -0.85
CA HIS A 88 -0.93 -0.59 -0.53
C HIS A 88 -1.30 -0.61 0.96
N GLY A 89 -2.31 -1.40 1.32
CA GLY A 89 -2.78 -1.61 2.68
C GLY A 89 -2.91 -3.09 3.04
N HIS A 90 -4.12 -3.53 3.32
CA HIS A 90 -4.58 -4.89 3.60
C HIS A 90 -4.15 -5.45 4.96
N ARG A 91 -2.86 -5.51 5.26
CA ARG A 91 -2.36 -6.03 6.55
C ARG A 91 -2.22 -4.97 7.64
N HIS A 92 -2.57 -3.73 7.33
CA HIS A 92 -2.49 -2.60 8.25
C HIS A 92 -1.10 -2.42 8.92
N ILE A 93 -0.06 -2.83 8.20
CA ILE A 93 1.31 -2.74 8.67
C ILE A 93 1.90 -1.40 8.23
N ASP A 94 2.38 -0.66 9.20
CA ASP A 94 3.14 0.57 8.98
C ASP A 94 4.56 0.23 8.50
N TRP A 95 4.81 0.41 7.22
CA TRP A 95 6.11 0.13 6.65
C TRP A 95 6.36 0.91 5.36
N ILE A 96 7.53 1.51 5.28
CA ILE A 96 8.03 2.15 4.07
C ILE A 96 9.39 1.55 3.75
N GLY A 97 9.56 1.11 2.52
CA GLY A 97 10.81 0.49 2.10
C GLY A 97 11.05 0.58 0.59
N ARG A 98 12.13 -0.05 0.15
CA ARG A 98 12.52 -0.07 -1.27
C ARG A 98 12.85 -1.48 -1.74
N ILE A 99 12.48 -1.74 -2.99
CA ILE A 99 12.87 -2.94 -3.72
C ILE A 99 13.76 -2.47 -4.89
N GLY A 100 15.05 -2.45 -4.69
CA GLY A 100 15.96 -1.71 -5.57
C GLY A 100 15.62 -0.23 -5.54
N GLU A 101 15.31 0.36 -6.69
CA GLU A 101 14.89 1.76 -6.81
C GLU A 101 13.37 1.97 -6.59
N LEU A 102 12.56 0.90 -6.57
CA LEU A 102 11.11 1.00 -6.41
C LEU A 102 10.75 1.27 -4.95
N THR A 103 10.11 2.39 -4.70
CA THR A 103 9.59 2.73 -3.39
C THR A 103 8.24 2.02 -3.15
N VAL A 104 8.08 1.42 -1.97
CA VAL A 104 6.86 0.72 -1.55
C VAL A 104 6.43 1.28 -0.20
N VAL A 105 5.17 1.67 -0.12
CA VAL A 105 4.54 2.23 1.08
C VAL A 105 3.38 1.33 1.48
N SER A 106 3.43 0.80 2.68
CA SER A 106 2.33 0.09 3.32
C SER A 106 1.65 1.00 4.33
N ALA A 107 0.34 1.15 4.22
CA ALA A 107 -0.43 2.01 5.09
C ALA A 107 -0.93 1.28 6.35
N PRO A 108 -0.83 1.87 7.55
CA PRO A 108 -1.54 1.41 8.72
C PRO A 108 -3.05 1.62 8.54
N SER A 109 -3.85 1.09 9.45
CA SER A 109 -5.29 1.35 9.49
C SER A 109 -5.61 2.47 10.48
N PRO A 110 -6.34 3.51 10.07
CA PRO A 110 -6.77 4.57 10.99
C PRO A 110 -7.97 4.19 11.86
N VAL A 111 -8.62 3.05 11.61
CA VAL A 111 -9.89 2.68 12.28
C VAL A 111 -9.92 1.25 12.81
N MET A 112 -9.07 0.36 12.31
CA MET A 112 -9.03 -1.04 12.75
C MET A 112 -7.82 -1.28 13.64
N GLU A 113 -7.95 -2.25 14.55
CA GLU A 113 -6.87 -2.69 15.44
C GLU A 113 -6.51 -1.72 16.57
N ALA A 114 -7.32 -0.68 16.79
CA ALA A 114 -7.26 0.05 18.04
C ALA A 114 -7.67 -0.89 19.17
N ARG A 115 -6.70 -1.55 19.79
CA ARG A 115 -6.87 -2.08 21.13
C ARG A 115 -6.88 -0.88 22.08
N ASP A 116 -7.47 -1.04 23.27
CA ASP A 116 -7.66 0.04 24.24
C ASP A 116 -6.38 0.85 24.56
N ASP A 117 -5.21 0.33 24.21
CA ASP A 117 -3.89 0.89 24.45
C ASP A 117 -3.12 1.29 23.17
N GLN A 118 -3.70 1.11 21.97
CA GLN A 118 -3.02 1.39 20.70
C GLN A 118 -3.68 2.55 19.97
N GLU A 119 -2.88 3.56 19.68
CA GLU A 119 -3.27 4.63 18.76
C GLU A 119 -3.32 4.12 17.32
N THR A 120 -4.43 4.38 16.66
CA THR A 120 -4.49 4.28 15.20
C THR A 120 -3.89 5.53 14.56
N ALA A 121 -3.37 5.40 13.36
CA ALA A 121 -2.72 6.51 12.68
C ALA A 121 -2.89 6.41 11.16
N PHE A 122 -2.71 7.55 10.50
CA PHE A 122 -2.43 7.61 9.07
C PHE A 122 -1.22 8.51 8.80
N TYR A 123 -0.70 8.49 7.58
CA TYR A 123 0.43 9.30 7.17
C TYR A 123 0.06 10.31 6.10
N VAL A 124 0.62 11.50 6.23
CA VAL A 124 0.67 12.50 5.16
C VAL A 124 2.05 12.43 4.52
N HIS A 125 2.08 12.06 3.25
CA HIS A 125 3.32 11.95 2.49
C HIS A 125 3.56 13.19 1.65
N THR A 126 4.73 13.81 1.80
CA THR A 126 5.20 14.85 0.88
C THR A 126 5.95 14.17 -0.27
N MET A 127 5.51 14.46 -1.49
CA MET A 127 6.13 13.94 -2.70
C MET A 127 6.76 15.07 -3.50
N ILE A 128 8.03 14.92 -3.85
CA ILE A 128 8.78 15.87 -4.66
C ILE A 128 9.00 15.23 -6.03
N VAL A 129 8.60 15.95 -7.06
CA VAL A 129 8.80 15.51 -8.45
C VAL A 129 9.93 16.35 -9.06
N GLY A 130 11.04 15.70 -9.34
CA GLY A 130 12.19 16.28 -10.01
C GLY A 130 12.13 16.14 -11.53
N ALA A 131 13.22 16.54 -12.18
CA ALA A 131 13.36 16.41 -13.64
C ALA A 131 13.22 14.95 -14.09
N GLY A 132 12.61 14.73 -15.26
CA GLY A 132 12.37 13.39 -15.80
C GLY A 132 11.34 12.58 -14.99
N GLY A 133 10.47 13.24 -14.21
CA GLY A 133 9.48 12.58 -13.37
C GLY A 133 10.06 11.84 -12.17
N ARG A 134 11.32 12.10 -11.80
CA ARG A 134 11.94 11.47 -10.62
C ARG A 134 11.12 11.76 -9.38
N LEU A 135 10.71 10.71 -8.68
CA LEU A 135 9.90 10.78 -7.48
C LEU A 135 10.75 10.58 -6.24
N GLU A 136 10.69 11.54 -5.34
CA GLU A 136 11.28 11.46 -4.00
C GLU A 136 10.17 11.59 -2.96
N LEU A 137 10.18 10.70 -1.95
CA LEU A 137 9.32 10.79 -0.79
C LEU A 137 10.09 11.46 0.33
N GLY A 138 9.51 12.54 0.87
CA GLY A 138 9.96 13.14 2.12
C GLY A 138 9.63 12.24 3.32
N GLU A 139 10.13 12.62 4.48
CA GLU A 139 9.74 11.98 5.73
C GLU A 139 8.23 12.16 5.93
N PRO A 140 7.47 11.09 6.21
CA PRO A 140 6.03 11.20 6.35
C PRO A 140 5.64 11.77 7.71
N ASP A 141 4.64 12.65 7.72
CA ASP A 141 4.01 13.14 8.93
C ASP A 141 3.01 12.11 9.46
N ARG A 142 3.26 11.56 10.64
CA ARG A 142 2.34 10.64 11.31
C ARG A 142 1.25 11.42 12.03
N VAL A 143 -0.01 11.16 11.67
CA VAL A 143 -1.19 11.74 12.31
C VAL A 143 -1.89 10.67 13.13
N SER A 144 -1.88 10.83 14.45
CA SER A 144 -2.61 9.94 15.37
C SER A 144 -4.11 10.23 15.33
N VAL A 145 -4.90 9.15 15.27
CA VAL A 145 -6.36 9.23 15.34
C VAL A 145 -6.77 8.76 16.73
N THR A 146 -7.10 9.71 17.61
CA THR A 146 -7.64 9.39 18.93
C THR A 146 -9.13 9.14 18.81
N GLY A 147 -9.55 7.88 18.93
CA GLY A 147 -10.95 7.46 18.81
C GLY A 147 -11.79 7.65 20.08
N ARG A 148 -11.45 8.58 20.96
CA ARG A 148 -12.27 8.92 22.13
C ARG A 148 -12.87 10.30 21.97
N ASP A 149 -14.12 10.34 21.52
CA ASP A 149 -15.05 11.37 21.95
C ASP A 149 -15.42 11.10 23.43
N ASP A 150 -14.56 11.54 24.35
CA ASP A 150 -14.86 11.56 25.79
C ASP A 150 -15.83 12.70 26.13
N ALA A 151 -16.80 12.95 25.29
CA ALA A 151 -17.93 13.83 25.56
C ALA A 151 -19.20 13.01 25.82
N ALA A 152 -19.18 12.17 26.85
CA ALA A 152 -20.43 11.81 27.50
C ALA A 152 -20.90 13.04 28.27
N PRO A 153 -22.09 13.64 27.98
CA PRO A 153 -22.61 14.72 28.79
C PRO A 153 -22.85 14.16 30.17
N SER A 154 -22.20 14.76 31.16
CA SER A 154 -22.51 14.59 32.57
C SER A 154 -24.03 14.81 32.75
N ALA A 155 -24.76 13.75 33.03
CA ALA A 155 -26.11 13.86 33.51
C ALA A 155 -26.05 14.53 34.86
N ALA A 156 -26.31 15.83 34.89
CA ALA A 156 -26.57 16.56 36.11
C ALA A 156 -27.91 16.07 36.66
N ALA A 157 -27.89 15.56 37.90
CA ALA A 157 -29.04 15.25 38.71
C ALA A 157 -29.79 16.51 39.12
#